data_6b85c023abdbeabc509fee88dbd38187
#
_entry.id   6b85c023abdbeabc509fee88dbd38187
#
_cell.length_a   1.000
_cell.length_b   1.000
_cell.length_c   1.000
_cell.angle_alpha   90.00
_cell.angle_beta   90.00
_cell.angle_gamma   90.00
#
_symmetry.space_group_name_H-M   'P 1'
#
loop_
_entity.id
_entity.type
_entity.pdbx_description
1 polymer ?
#
loop_
_entity_poly.entity_id
_entity_poly.type
_entity_poly.pdbx_seq_one_letter_code
_entity_poly.pdbx_strand_id
1 'polypeptide(L)'
;MPARIAHLSLLVPDYDAALDFFRRIGFECREDTELGDGKRWVRIAPPGGDAEILLARAVGDRQAASIGEQGGGRVWLFPETDDFARDYQRLEAAGVTFETLPRDEPYGRVVIWRDPWGNRWDLIENTRSDRG
;
A
#
# COMPACT_ATOMS: atom_id res chain seq x y z
N MET A 1 -27.93 5.27 4.56
CA MET A 1 -26.54 5.60 4.20
C MET A 1 -26.05 4.65 3.11
N PRO A 2 -25.60 5.18 1.99
CA PRO A 2 -25.05 4.29 0.96
C PRO A 2 -23.81 3.54 1.49
N ALA A 3 -23.57 2.38 0.94
CA ALA A 3 -22.37 1.62 1.27
C ALA A 3 -21.14 2.35 0.74
N ARG A 4 -20.01 2.14 1.41
CA ARG A 4 -18.70 2.61 0.95
C ARG A 4 -17.70 1.48 1.12
N ILE A 5 -16.64 1.51 0.31
CA ILE A 5 -15.56 0.56 0.47
C ILE A 5 -14.67 1.07 1.59
N ALA A 6 -14.64 0.34 2.71
CA ALA A 6 -13.88 0.74 3.89
C ALA A 6 -12.47 0.16 3.88
N HIS A 7 -12.34 -1.09 3.45
CA HIS A 7 -11.07 -1.83 3.49
C HIS A 7 -10.83 -2.61 2.22
N LEU A 8 -9.54 -2.82 1.92
CA LEU A 8 -9.07 -3.74 0.88
C LEU A 8 -8.09 -4.69 1.55
N SER A 9 -8.20 -5.98 1.27
CA SER A 9 -7.29 -6.96 1.85
C SER A 9 -5.99 -7.04 1.08
N LEU A 10 -4.88 -7.10 1.81
CA LEU A 10 -3.56 -7.35 1.26
C LEU A 10 -3.00 -8.62 1.89
N LEU A 11 -2.76 -9.63 1.07
CA LEU A 11 -2.14 -10.86 1.54
C LEU A 11 -0.66 -10.64 1.81
N VAL A 12 -0.24 -11.04 3.00
CA VAL A 12 1.16 -10.92 3.45
C VAL A 12 1.58 -12.24 4.11
N PRO A 13 2.88 -12.54 4.13
CA PRO A 13 3.34 -13.75 4.81
C PRO A 13 3.34 -13.61 6.32
N ASP A 14 3.49 -12.40 6.84
CA ASP A 14 3.64 -12.14 8.27
C ASP A 14 3.13 -10.75 8.62
N TYR A 15 2.33 -10.64 9.69
CA TYR A 15 1.77 -9.37 10.12
C TYR A 15 2.84 -8.36 10.51
N ASP A 16 3.80 -8.78 11.33
CA ASP A 16 4.77 -7.85 11.90
C ASP A 16 5.75 -7.34 10.85
N ALA A 17 6.16 -8.19 9.93
CA ALA A 17 7.01 -7.77 8.81
C ALA A 17 6.29 -6.75 7.93
N ALA A 18 5.01 -6.97 7.68
CA ALA A 18 4.21 -6.05 6.89
C ALA A 18 4.03 -4.71 7.61
N LEU A 19 3.71 -4.74 8.90
CA LEU A 19 3.59 -3.52 9.71
C LEU A 19 4.89 -2.71 9.69
N ASP A 20 6.02 -3.39 9.84
CA ASP A 20 7.33 -2.73 9.82
C ASP A 20 7.56 -2.00 8.50
N PHE A 21 7.29 -2.67 7.38
CA PHE A 21 7.46 -2.07 6.06
C PHE A 21 6.56 -0.85 5.89
N PHE A 22 5.26 -1.00 6.18
CA PHE A 22 4.31 0.09 5.95
C PHE A 22 4.57 1.29 6.85
N ARG A 23 5.03 1.08 8.09
CA ARG A 23 5.45 2.18 8.96
C ARG A 23 6.63 2.93 8.37
N ARG A 24 7.58 2.21 7.78
CA ARG A 24 8.76 2.85 7.17
C ARG A 24 8.38 3.77 6.03
N ILE A 25 7.34 3.44 5.28
CA ILE A 25 6.90 4.30 4.18
C ILE A 25 5.85 5.34 4.60
N GLY A 26 5.59 5.44 5.91
CA GLY A 26 4.75 6.52 6.46
C GLY A 26 3.31 6.16 6.74
N PHE A 27 2.92 4.89 6.56
CA PHE A 27 1.58 4.46 6.94
C PHE A 27 1.48 4.33 8.46
N GLU A 28 0.27 4.46 8.97
CA GLU A 28 0.01 4.25 10.38
C GLU A 28 -0.86 3.02 10.58
N CYS A 29 -0.65 2.34 11.71
CA CYS A 29 -1.47 1.22 12.13
C CYS A 29 -2.67 1.78 12.90
N ARG A 30 -3.87 1.53 12.39
CA ARG A 30 -5.11 2.04 13.00
C ARG A 30 -5.76 1.06 13.94
N GLU A 31 -5.51 -0.22 13.75
CA GLU A 31 -5.98 -1.26 14.65
C GLU A 31 -5.10 -2.49 14.51
N ASP A 32 -4.87 -3.16 15.63
CA ASP A 32 -4.15 -4.43 15.66
C ASP A 32 -4.73 -5.23 16.82
N THR A 33 -5.70 -6.07 16.51
CA THR A 33 -6.45 -6.83 17.51
C THR A 33 -6.29 -8.33 17.26
N GLU A 34 -5.89 -9.07 18.26
CA GLU A 34 -5.80 -10.53 18.15
C GLU A 34 -7.18 -11.15 18.14
N LEU A 35 -7.38 -12.10 17.21
CA LEU A 35 -8.63 -12.81 17.06
C LEU A 35 -8.54 -14.28 17.50
N GLY A 36 -7.36 -14.75 17.93
CA GLY A 36 -7.11 -16.12 18.30
C GLY A 36 -6.51 -16.93 17.16
N ASP A 37 -5.85 -18.04 17.50
CA ASP A 37 -5.23 -18.96 16.55
C ASP A 37 -4.23 -18.30 15.61
N GLY A 38 -3.53 -17.28 16.10
CA GLY A 38 -2.54 -16.55 15.29
C GLY A 38 -3.14 -15.59 14.29
N LYS A 39 -4.44 -15.41 14.28
CA LYS A 39 -5.13 -14.48 13.40
C LYS A 39 -5.28 -13.12 14.08
N ARG A 40 -5.06 -12.05 13.31
CA ARG A 40 -5.14 -10.67 13.81
C ARG A 40 -5.97 -9.83 12.86
N TRP A 41 -6.64 -8.83 13.41
CA TRP A 41 -7.34 -7.81 12.66
C TRP A 41 -6.44 -6.58 12.63
N VAL A 42 -5.78 -6.36 11.49
CA VAL A 42 -4.77 -5.31 11.37
C VAL A 42 -5.14 -4.36 10.23
N ARG A 43 -5.45 -3.12 10.58
CA ARG A 43 -5.81 -2.08 9.61
C ARG A 43 -4.72 -1.02 9.56
N ILE A 44 -4.29 -0.67 8.36
CA ILE A 44 -3.28 0.36 8.13
C ILE A 44 -3.77 1.36 7.08
N ALA A 45 -3.23 2.55 7.08
CA ALA A 45 -3.53 3.57 6.06
C ALA A 45 -2.49 4.68 6.11
N PRO A 46 -2.32 5.45 5.01
CA PRO A 46 -1.58 6.70 5.07
C PRO A 46 -2.27 7.66 6.04
N PRO A 47 -1.52 8.57 6.70
CA PRO A 47 -2.13 9.56 7.59
C PRO A 47 -3.18 10.38 6.84
N GLY A 48 -4.36 10.53 7.46
CA GLY A 48 -5.46 11.28 6.87
C GLY A 48 -6.19 10.57 5.73
N GLY A 49 -5.76 9.38 5.34
CA GLY A 49 -6.43 8.62 4.28
C GLY A 49 -7.72 7.98 4.76
N ASP A 50 -8.72 7.93 3.88
CA ASP A 50 -10.01 7.30 4.19
C ASP A 50 -10.00 5.81 3.91
N ALA A 51 -9.34 5.38 2.83
CA ALA A 51 -9.24 3.97 2.47
C ALA A 51 -8.20 3.28 3.34
N GLU A 52 -8.54 2.11 3.83
CA GLU A 52 -7.66 1.33 4.69
C GLU A 52 -7.30 0.00 4.05
N ILE A 53 -6.14 -0.49 4.40
CA ILE A 53 -5.69 -1.83 3.99
C ILE A 53 -5.79 -2.75 5.21
N LEU A 54 -6.47 -3.88 5.01
CA LEU A 54 -6.53 -4.95 5.99
C LEU A 54 -5.41 -5.93 5.67
N LEU A 55 -4.42 -6.03 6.55
CA LEU A 55 -3.36 -7.02 6.37
C LEU A 55 -3.91 -8.40 6.68
N ALA A 56 -3.77 -9.32 5.73
CA ALA A 56 -4.27 -10.68 5.85
C ALA A 56 -3.11 -11.66 5.71
N ARG A 57 -2.80 -12.38 6.78
CA ARG A 57 -1.74 -13.39 6.72
C ARG A 57 -2.22 -14.55 5.85
N ALA A 58 -1.44 -14.92 4.86
CA ALA A 58 -1.77 -16.00 3.95
C ALA A 58 -1.84 -17.34 4.69
N VAL A 59 -2.89 -18.11 4.42
CA VAL A 59 -3.11 -19.44 4.97
C VAL A 59 -3.34 -20.38 3.81
N GLY A 60 -2.53 -21.42 3.71
CA GLY A 60 -2.63 -22.41 2.66
C GLY A 60 -1.97 -21.99 1.35
N ASP A 61 -1.82 -22.97 0.47
CA ASP A 61 -1.03 -22.78 -0.76
C ASP A 61 -1.62 -21.75 -1.71
N ARG A 62 -2.95 -21.73 -1.82
CA ARG A 62 -3.62 -20.79 -2.72
C ARG A 62 -3.38 -19.33 -2.33
N GLN A 63 -3.52 -19.04 -1.04
CA GLN A 63 -3.28 -17.69 -0.56
C GLN A 63 -1.79 -17.33 -0.63
N ALA A 64 -0.92 -18.27 -0.27
CA ALA A 64 0.52 -18.04 -0.36
C ALA A 64 0.96 -17.75 -1.79
N ALA A 65 0.37 -18.44 -2.77
CA ALA A 65 0.68 -18.21 -4.18
C ALA A 65 0.20 -16.83 -4.67
N SER A 66 -0.77 -16.25 -3.99
CA SER A 66 -1.32 -14.95 -4.38
C SER A 66 -0.57 -13.77 -3.74
N ILE A 67 0.34 -14.02 -2.80
CA ILE A 67 1.16 -12.97 -2.22
C ILE A 67 1.98 -12.31 -3.35
N GLY A 68 1.89 -10.97 -3.44
CA GLY A 68 2.59 -10.22 -4.48
C GLY A 68 1.95 -10.28 -5.85
N GLU A 69 0.84 -11.00 -6.01
CA GLU A 69 0.17 -11.21 -7.30
C GLU A 69 -1.29 -10.76 -7.29
N GLN A 70 -1.68 -9.92 -6.34
CA GLN A 70 -3.09 -9.54 -6.23
C GLN A 70 -3.59 -8.71 -7.40
N GLY A 71 -2.70 -8.01 -8.08
CA GLY A 71 -3.05 -7.25 -9.27
C GLY A 71 -2.92 -8.04 -10.57
N GLY A 72 -2.50 -9.30 -10.51
CA GLY A 72 -2.30 -10.09 -11.73
C GLY A 72 -1.22 -9.53 -12.64
N GLY A 73 -0.21 -8.88 -12.08
CA GLY A 73 0.86 -8.24 -12.84
C GLY A 73 0.58 -6.80 -13.22
N ARG A 74 -0.59 -6.29 -12.91
CA ARG A 74 -0.91 -4.87 -13.12
C ARG A 74 -0.58 -4.05 -11.89
N VAL A 75 -0.52 -2.72 -12.06
CA VAL A 75 -0.52 -1.82 -10.90
C VAL A 75 -1.80 -2.09 -10.12
N TRP A 76 -1.65 -2.33 -8.81
CA TRP A 76 -2.77 -2.74 -7.97
C TRP A 76 -3.36 -1.58 -7.20
N LEU A 77 -2.53 -0.75 -6.57
CA LEU A 77 -3.01 0.39 -5.80
C LEU A 77 -2.31 1.67 -6.23
N PHE A 78 -3.02 2.78 -6.09
CA PHE A 78 -2.59 4.09 -6.54
C PHE A 78 -2.67 5.08 -5.36
N PRO A 79 -1.66 5.12 -4.47
CA PRO A 79 -1.64 6.14 -3.43
C PRO A 79 -1.41 7.53 -4.03
N GLU A 80 -2.25 8.47 -3.64
CA GLU A 80 -2.10 9.86 -4.04
C GLU A 80 -1.46 10.64 -2.90
N THR A 81 -0.48 11.45 -3.22
CA THR A 81 0.25 12.24 -2.23
C THR A 81 0.17 13.73 -2.52
N ASP A 82 0.28 14.52 -1.48
CA ASP A 82 0.43 15.97 -1.57
C ASP A 82 1.90 16.40 -1.56
N ASP A 83 2.82 15.46 -1.34
CA ASP A 83 4.26 15.74 -1.27
C ASP A 83 5.04 14.55 -1.83
N PHE A 84 5.24 14.56 -3.13
CA PHE A 84 5.90 13.47 -3.85
C PHE A 84 7.33 13.25 -3.33
N ALA A 85 8.09 14.31 -3.12
CA ALA A 85 9.48 14.19 -2.70
C ALA A 85 9.59 13.50 -1.34
N ARG A 86 8.73 13.85 -0.39
CA ARG A 86 8.72 13.22 0.93
C ARG A 86 8.46 11.72 0.82
N ASP A 87 7.43 11.34 0.09
CA ASP A 87 7.03 9.93 0.00
C ASP A 87 7.99 9.13 -0.86
N TYR A 88 8.54 9.73 -1.90
CA TYR A 88 9.58 9.09 -2.71
C TYR A 88 10.81 8.75 -1.85
N GLN A 89 11.24 9.69 -1.00
CA GLN A 89 12.37 9.47 -0.11
C GLN A 89 12.10 8.34 0.89
N ARG A 90 10.88 8.27 1.41
CA ARG A 90 10.49 7.18 2.33
C ARG A 90 10.54 5.83 1.64
N LEU A 91 10.04 5.75 0.41
CA LEU A 91 10.09 4.52 -0.38
C LEU A 91 11.53 4.11 -0.66
N GLU A 92 12.37 5.07 -1.03
CA GLU A 92 13.78 4.82 -1.29
C GLU A 92 14.50 4.32 -0.03
N ALA A 93 14.27 4.96 1.10
CA ALA A 93 14.86 4.56 2.37
C ALA A 93 14.39 3.17 2.82
N ALA A 94 13.17 2.81 2.48
CA ALA A 94 12.63 1.47 2.79
C ALA A 94 13.14 0.39 1.84
N GLY A 95 13.88 0.75 0.81
CA GLY A 95 14.51 -0.20 -0.10
C GLY A 95 13.59 -0.81 -1.13
N VAL A 96 12.48 -0.15 -1.47
CA VAL A 96 11.57 -0.67 -2.49
C VAL A 96 12.23 -0.68 -3.86
N THR A 97 11.76 -1.55 -4.73
CA THR A 97 12.20 -1.58 -6.12
C THR A 97 11.35 -0.60 -6.93
N PHE A 98 12.01 0.39 -7.55
CA PHE A 98 11.34 1.28 -8.48
C PHE A 98 11.43 0.68 -9.89
N GLU A 99 10.29 0.60 -10.58
CA GLU A 99 10.27 0.09 -11.95
C GLU A 99 10.62 1.18 -12.96
N THR A 100 10.36 2.43 -12.60
CA THR A 100 10.60 3.58 -13.49
C THR A 100 11.28 4.67 -12.70
N LEU A 101 11.85 5.63 -13.40
CA LEU A 101 12.20 6.91 -12.77
C LEU A 101 10.93 7.73 -12.59
N PRO A 102 10.91 8.68 -11.64
CA PRO A 102 9.79 9.61 -11.56
C PRO A 102 9.60 10.32 -12.90
N ARG A 103 8.35 10.48 -13.32
CA ARG A 103 8.05 11.18 -14.57
C ARG A 103 6.86 12.09 -14.38
N ASP A 104 6.85 13.15 -15.19
CA ASP A 104 5.77 14.10 -15.20
C ASP A 104 4.79 13.74 -16.30
N GLU A 105 3.53 13.54 -15.93
CA GLU A 105 2.44 13.29 -16.84
C GLU A 105 1.49 14.49 -16.80
N PRO A 106 0.56 14.63 -17.78
CA PRO A 106 -0.37 15.76 -17.75
C PRO A 106 -1.19 15.86 -16.47
N TYR A 107 -1.44 14.73 -15.82
CA TYR A 107 -2.25 14.68 -14.59
C TYR A 107 -1.41 14.77 -13.31
N GLY A 108 -0.10 14.69 -13.39
CA GLY A 108 0.75 14.81 -12.21
C GLY A 108 2.06 14.06 -12.33
N ARG A 109 2.81 14.05 -11.23
CA ARG A 109 4.07 13.32 -11.16
C ARG A 109 3.81 11.90 -10.64
N VAL A 110 4.45 10.91 -11.26
CA VAL A 110 4.18 9.51 -10.96
C VAL A 110 5.46 8.69 -10.90
N VAL A 111 5.43 7.62 -10.12
CA VAL A 111 6.48 6.58 -10.13
C VAL A 111 5.86 5.24 -9.75
N ILE A 112 6.25 4.19 -10.49
CA ILE A 112 5.80 2.82 -10.21
C ILE A 112 6.86 2.12 -9.37
N TRP A 113 6.41 1.51 -8.28
CA TRP A 113 7.29 0.79 -7.37
C TRP A 113 6.65 -0.54 -6.94
N ARG A 114 7.47 -1.44 -6.43
CA ARG A 114 7.01 -2.75 -5.94
C ARG A 114 7.20 -2.82 -4.45
N ASP A 115 6.20 -3.39 -3.77
CA ASP A 115 6.34 -3.68 -2.35
C ASP A 115 7.27 -4.89 -2.16
N PRO A 116 7.62 -5.25 -0.90
CA PRO A 116 8.54 -6.36 -0.67
C PRO A 116 8.07 -7.71 -1.21
N TRP A 117 6.78 -7.86 -1.44
CA TRP A 117 6.20 -9.13 -1.90
C TRP A 117 5.97 -9.18 -3.40
N GLY A 118 6.11 -8.03 -4.09
CA GLY A 118 6.03 -7.96 -5.55
C GLY A 118 4.80 -7.25 -6.11
N ASN A 119 3.87 -6.80 -5.28
CA ASN A 119 2.73 -6.03 -5.77
C ASN A 119 3.21 -4.69 -6.33
N ARG A 120 2.58 -4.25 -7.40
CA ARG A 120 2.93 -3.00 -8.08
C ARG A 120 2.05 -1.87 -7.59
N TRP A 121 2.67 -0.75 -7.28
CA TRP A 121 2.02 0.46 -6.77
C TRP A 121 2.42 1.64 -7.65
N ASP A 122 1.54 2.63 -7.77
CA ASP A 122 1.82 3.85 -8.51
C ASP A 122 1.62 5.05 -7.57
N LEU A 123 2.73 5.69 -7.16
CA LEU A 123 2.65 6.89 -6.35
C LEU A 123 2.36 8.08 -7.27
N ILE A 124 1.30 8.83 -6.97
CA ILE A 124 0.84 9.92 -7.81
C ILE A 124 0.70 11.19 -6.99
N GLU A 125 1.35 12.26 -7.45
CA GLU A 125 1.06 13.59 -6.95
C GLU A 125 0.24 14.31 -8.02
N ASN A 126 -1.03 14.54 -7.70
CA ASN A 126 -1.93 15.22 -8.62
C ASN A 126 -1.67 16.73 -8.56
N THR A 127 -1.22 17.29 -9.66
CA THR A 127 -0.89 18.72 -9.74
C THR A 127 -2.04 19.56 -10.26
N ARG A 128 -3.20 18.96 -10.54
CA ARG A 128 -4.35 19.72 -11.04
C ARG A 128 -4.96 20.57 -9.95
N SER A 129 -5.35 21.78 -10.32
CA SER A 129 -5.94 22.72 -9.38
C SER A 129 -7.34 22.32 -8.90
N ASP A 130 -8.03 21.46 -9.64
CA ASP A 130 -9.37 20.99 -9.29
C ASP A 130 -9.39 20.05 -8.10
N ARG A 131 -8.23 19.66 -7.64
CA ARG A 131 -8.08 18.82 -6.47
C ARG A 131 -8.50 19.52 -5.17
N GLY A 132 -8.46 20.81 -5.19
CA GLY A 132 -8.69 21.65 -4.02
C GLY A 132 -10.07 21.51 -3.39
#